data_e030bc3cd3e5fe8912d96ec1578fd072
#
_entry.id   e030bc3cd3e5fe8912d96ec1578fd072
#
_cell.length_a   1.000
_cell.length_b   1.000
_cell.length_c   1.000
_cell.angle_alpha   90.00
_cell.angle_beta   90.00
_cell.angle_gamma   90.00
#
_symmetry.space_group_name_H-M   'P 1'
#
loop_
_entity.id
_entity.type
_entity.pdbx_description
1 polymer ?
#
loop_
_entity_poly.entity_id
_entity_poly.type
_entity_poly.pdbx_seq_one_letter_code
_entity_poly.pdbx_strand_id
1 'polypeptide(L)'
;MKRLFGIALCAVMVIAAAGGVLVFGDDAANDNNGVVRGAGLAEDVVYESVKAVNQHDIDGYISLQCDENKGDYENFFRGLDWDKDNDGIMCVDAASIYEIKEIPVNAADAFTSAYKYKEKYDDLAAFYVGIDYKVNNESKYFFNGVNYCLMIAGKENGEWKIVEESDAPVEFLSETQYAFNSSAEEKALEIINARINGANLS
;
A
#
# COMPACT_ATOMS: atom_id res chain seq x y z
N MET A 1 -14.97 22.85 -18.87
CA MET A 1 -14.62 21.42 -18.98
C MET A 1 -14.00 21.03 -17.67
N LYS A 2 -14.77 20.38 -16.78
CA LYS A 2 -14.28 19.90 -15.49
C LYS A 2 -13.47 18.65 -15.78
N ARG A 3 -12.16 18.69 -15.54
CA ARG A 3 -11.32 17.50 -15.53
C ARG A 3 -11.69 16.72 -14.26
N LEU A 4 -12.39 15.62 -14.42
CA LEU A 4 -12.46 14.58 -13.39
C LEU A 4 -11.04 14.01 -13.28
N PHE A 5 -10.29 14.47 -12.30
CA PHE A 5 -9.20 13.70 -11.76
C PHE A 5 -9.87 12.55 -10.99
N GLY A 6 -9.91 11.41 -11.62
CA GLY A 6 -10.21 10.19 -10.89
C GLY A 6 -9.10 10.02 -9.87
N ILE A 7 -9.44 10.21 -8.61
CA ILE A 7 -8.67 9.64 -7.52
C ILE A 7 -8.85 8.15 -7.70
N ALA A 8 -7.92 7.55 -8.43
CA ALA A 8 -7.73 6.15 -8.31
C ALA A 8 -7.17 5.96 -6.89
N LEU A 9 -8.06 5.65 -5.95
CA LEU A 9 -7.68 4.90 -4.77
C LEU A 9 -7.24 3.55 -5.33
N CYS A 10 -6.09 3.57 -5.94
CA CYS A 10 -5.48 2.40 -6.51
C CYS A 10 -4.85 1.61 -5.38
N ALA A 11 -5.67 0.81 -4.73
CA ALA A 11 -5.14 -0.42 -4.22
C ALA A 11 -5.00 -1.31 -5.43
N VAL A 12 -3.84 -1.66 -5.86
CA VAL A 12 -3.52 -2.86 -6.60
C VAL A 12 -2.06 -2.92 -6.99
N MET A 13 -1.41 -3.82 -6.55
CA MET A 13 -0.71 -5.03 -6.91
C MET A 13 0.46 -4.82 -7.85
N VAL A 14 1.52 -5.37 -7.62
CA VAL A 14 2.18 -6.58 -7.26
C VAL A 14 3.64 -6.58 -7.73
N ILE A 15 4.54 -6.98 -7.12
CA ILE A 15 5.58 -7.85 -6.61
C ILE A 15 6.99 -7.31 -6.75
N ALA A 16 7.83 -7.53 -6.03
CA ALA A 16 8.66 -8.11 -5.00
C ALA A 16 10.17 -7.89 -5.12
N ALA A 17 10.95 -8.12 -4.37
CA ALA A 17 11.80 -8.73 -3.37
C ALA A 17 13.24 -8.20 -3.32
N ALA A 18 14.03 -8.38 -2.50
CA ALA A 18 14.54 -9.13 -1.41
C ALA A 18 15.56 -8.35 -0.59
N GLY A 19 15.57 -8.63 0.65
CA GLY A 19 16.69 -8.39 1.52
C GLY A 19 16.25 -8.01 2.93
N GLY A 20 15.97 -9.03 3.72
CA GLY A 20 15.62 -8.88 5.13
C GLY A 20 14.34 -9.63 5.46
N VAL A 21 14.44 -10.97 5.41
CA VAL A 21 13.36 -11.85 5.90
C VAL A 21 13.29 -11.70 7.42
N LEU A 22 12.26 -11.03 7.90
CA LEU A 22 11.72 -11.29 9.23
C LEU A 22 10.54 -12.23 9.04
N VAL A 23 10.80 -13.52 9.22
CA VAL A 23 9.78 -14.56 9.27
C VAL A 23 8.96 -14.32 10.53
N PHE A 24 7.73 -13.85 10.38
CA PHE A 24 6.74 -13.92 11.44
C PHE A 24 5.96 -15.21 11.28
N GLY A 25 6.21 -16.13 12.20
CA GLY A 25 5.45 -17.38 12.29
C GLY A 25 4.01 -17.10 12.71
N ASP A 26 3.13 -18.02 12.30
CA ASP A 26 1.74 -18.11 12.73
C ASP A 26 1.59 -17.97 14.26
N ASP A 27 1.11 -16.80 14.70
CA ASP A 27 0.40 -16.65 15.96
C ASP A 27 -0.36 -15.32 15.93
N ALA A 28 -1.60 -15.39 15.48
CA ALA A 28 -2.57 -14.32 15.63
C ALA A 28 -2.98 -14.21 17.10
N ALA A 29 -2.32 -13.39 17.86
CA ALA A 29 -2.73 -12.74 19.10
C ALA A 29 -1.53 -12.62 20.08
N ASN A 30 -0.77 -11.60 19.95
CA ASN A 30 -0.13 -10.86 21.03
C ASN A 30 1.06 -10.05 20.48
N ASP A 31 0.77 -8.88 19.95
CA ASP A 31 1.78 -7.95 19.48
C ASP A 31 2.47 -7.26 20.66
N ASN A 32 3.34 -8.00 21.35
CA ASN A 32 4.20 -7.52 22.43
C ASN A 32 5.69 -7.77 22.16
N ASN A 33 6.08 -7.98 20.92
CA ASN A 33 7.50 -7.91 20.57
C ASN A 33 7.80 -6.49 20.05
N GLY A 34 7.97 -5.58 21.02
CA GLY A 34 8.43 -4.22 20.76
C GLY A 34 9.82 -4.20 20.13
N VAL A 35 9.88 -4.31 18.82
CA VAL A 35 10.99 -3.74 18.07
C VAL A 35 10.87 -2.24 18.29
N VAL A 36 11.71 -1.68 19.14
CA VAL A 36 11.83 -0.23 19.29
C VAL A 36 12.45 0.28 17.99
N ARG A 37 11.58 0.56 17.01
CA ARG A 37 11.99 1.26 15.79
C ARG A 37 12.28 2.69 16.19
N GLY A 38 13.36 3.24 15.68
CA GLY A 38 13.67 4.66 15.92
C GLY A 38 12.52 5.50 15.37
N ALA A 39 11.83 6.24 16.21
CA ALA A 39 10.73 7.10 15.78
C ALA A 39 11.19 8.08 14.70
N GLY A 40 10.43 8.21 13.62
CA GLY A 40 10.67 9.17 12.55
C GLY A 40 11.37 8.62 11.30
N LEU A 41 11.33 7.30 11.09
CA LEU A 41 11.74 6.70 9.82
C LEU A 41 10.62 6.81 8.75
N ALA A 42 11.03 6.90 7.49
CA ALA A 42 10.07 6.90 6.38
C ALA A 42 9.18 5.65 6.34
N GLU A 43 9.72 4.52 6.77
CA GLU A 43 9.01 3.24 6.85
C GLU A 43 7.87 3.26 7.89
N ASP A 44 7.99 4.07 8.95
CA ASP A 44 6.98 4.12 10.02
C ASP A 44 5.62 4.57 9.49
N VAL A 45 5.58 5.50 8.52
CA VAL A 45 4.31 5.97 7.94
C VAL A 45 3.58 4.86 7.18
N VAL A 46 4.31 3.91 6.59
CA VAL A 46 3.74 2.74 5.92
C VAL A 46 3.09 1.79 6.93
N TYR A 47 3.77 1.51 8.05
CA TYR A 47 3.21 0.67 9.10
C TYR A 47 1.99 1.31 9.75
N GLU A 48 2.04 2.60 10.05
CA GLU A 48 0.90 3.30 10.66
C GLU A 48 -0.30 3.38 9.70
N SER A 49 -0.07 3.46 8.38
CA SER A 49 -1.19 3.44 7.41
C SER A 49 -1.89 2.09 7.38
N VAL A 50 -1.14 0.99 7.33
CA VAL A 50 -1.72 -0.36 7.37
C VAL A 50 -2.41 -0.63 8.70
N LYS A 51 -1.85 -0.15 9.80
CA LYS A 51 -2.48 -0.22 11.12
C LYS A 51 -3.78 0.58 11.18
N ALA A 52 -3.84 1.78 10.60
CA ALA A 52 -5.06 2.58 10.52
C ALA A 52 -6.15 1.86 9.72
N VAL A 53 -5.78 1.24 8.58
CA VAL A 53 -6.69 0.38 7.80
C VAL A 53 -7.22 -0.78 8.64
N ASN A 54 -6.32 -1.51 9.32
CA ASN A 54 -6.70 -2.66 10.15
C ASN A 54 -7.60 -2.28 11.33
N GLN A 55 -7.50 -1.05 11.83
CA GLN A 55 -8.29 -0.51 12.94
C GLN A 55 -9.54 0.23 12.47
N HIS A 56 -9.76 0.36 11.17
CA HIS A 56 -10.80 1.22 10.57
C HIS A 56 -10.71 2.68 11.05
N ASP A 57 -9.48 3.13 11.36
CA ASP A 57 -9.21 4.50 11.81
C ASP A 57 -9.01 5.43 10.61
N ILE A 58 -10.12 5.92 10.09
CA ILE A 58 -10.13 6.79 8.90
C ILE A 58 -9.43 8.12 9.16
N ASP A 59 -9.66 8.72 10.33
CA ASP A 59 -9.02 9.99 10.67
C ASP A 59 -7.51 9.80 10.83
N GLY A 60 -7.08 8.70 11.45
CA GLY A 60 -5.69 8.30 11.51
C GLY A 60 -5.08 8.12 10.13
N TYR A 61 -5.74 7.37 9.24
CA TYR A 61 -5.27 7.16 7.87
C TYR A 61 -5.13 8.47 7.09
N ILE A 62 -6.13 9.39 7.18
CA ILE A 62 -6.08 10.71 6.54
C ILE A 62 -4.94 11.56 7.11
N SER A 63 -4.66 11.47 8.40
CA SER A 63 -3.61 12.23 9.06
C SER A 63 -2.19 11.90 8.53
N LEU A 64 -2.01 10.69 8.01
CA LEU A 64 -0.76 10.22 7.43
C LEU A 64 -0.54 10.70 5.99
N GLN A 65 -1.58 11.19 5.32
CA GLN A 65 -1.47 11.73 3.97
C GLN A 65 -0.79 13.10 3.97
N CYS A 66 -0.11 13.45 2.88
CA CYS A 66 0.42 14.79 2.70
C CYS A 66 -0.71 15.83 2.58
N ASP A 67 -0.42 17.09 2.89
CA ASP A 67 -1.44 18.15 2.94
C ASP A 67 -2.19 18.34 1.62
N GLU A 68 -1.53 18.07 0.48
CA GLU A 68 -2.15 18.13 -0.84
C GLU A 68 -3.26 17.10 -1.03
N ASN A 69 -3.10 15.92 -0.45
CA ASN A 69 -4.00 14.77 -0.63
C ASN A 69 -5.13 14.75 0.42
N LYS A 70 -4.92 15.30 1.62
CA LYS A 70 -5.87 15.22 2.74
C LYS A 70 -7.29 15.62 2.35
N GLY A 71 -7.45 16.75 1.68
CA GLY A 71 -8.77 17.24 1.29
C GLY A 71 -9.53 16.30 0.36
N ASP A 72 -8.82 15.62 -0.51
CA ASP A 72 -9.39 14.65 -1.45
C ASP A 72 -9.82 13.36 -0.73
N TYR A 73 -9.00 12.87 0.20
CA TYR A 73 -9.36 11.72 1.05
C TYR A 73 -10.53 12.03 1.98
N GLU A 74 -10.55 13.21 2.62
CA GLU A 74 -11.67 13.65 3.44
C GLU A 74 -12.99 13.69 2.65
N ASN A 75 -12.95 14.23 1.41
CA ASN A 75 -14.13 14.29 0.56
C ASN A 75 -14.58 12.91 0.10
N PHE A 76 -13.64 12.03 -0.21
CA PHE A 76 -13.92 10.65 -0.57
C PHE A 76 -14.62 9.92 0.56
N PHE A 77 -14.04 9.89 1.77
CA PHE A 77 -14.60 9.16 2.89
C PHE A 77 -15.93 9.75 3.41
N ARG A 78 -16.12 11.09 3.34
CA ARG A 78 -17.43 11.71 3.66
C ARG A 78 -18.52 11.35 2.67
N GLY A 79 -18.17 11.02 1.44
CA GLY A 79 -19.11 10.65 0.38
C GLY A 79 -19.57 9.21 0.45
N LEU A 80 -18.94 8.37 1.27
CA LEU A 80 -19.26 6.95 1.37
C LEU A 80 -20.52 6.70 2.22
N ASP A 81 -21.40 5.86 1.70
CA ASP A 81 -22.49 5.26 2.48
C ASP A 81 -21.98 3.92 3.05
N TRP A 82 -21.48 3.97 4.28
CA TRP A 82 -20.83 2.84 4.96
C TRP A 82 -21.69 1.56 5.02
N ASP A 83 -23.00 1.67 4.88
CA ASP A 83 -23.90 0.53 4.85
C ASP A 83 -24.01 -0.11 3.44
N LYS A 84 -23.65 0.65 2.39
CA LYS A 84 -23.79 0.23 0.99
C LYS A 84 -22.49 0.08 0.24
N ASP A 85 -21.51 0.96 0.55
CA ASP A 85 -20.24 1.03 -0.14
C ASP A 85 -19.23 0.07 0.53
N ASN A 86 -19.50 -1.23 0.42
CA ASN A 86 -18.65 -2.28 0.97
C ASN A 86 -17.60 -2.71 -0.06
N ASP A 87 -16.74 -1.77 -0.45
CA ASP A 87 -15.63 -1.99 -1.39
C ASP A 87 -14.38 -1.22 -0.93
N GLY A 88 -13.25 -1.52 -1.50
CA GLY A 88 -11.99 -0.89 -1.15
C GLY A 88 -11.63 -1.11 0.34
N ILE A 89 -11.12 -0.08 0.98
CA ILE A 89 -10.73 -0.12 2.40
C ILE A 89 -11.89 -0.52 3.34
N MET A 90 -13.14 -0.33 2.90
CA MET A 90 -14.33 -0.63 3.67
C MET A 90 -14.62 -2.13 3.78
N CYS A 91 -14.10 -2.92 2.84
CA CYS A 91 -14.26 -4.37 2.87
C CYS A 91 -13.16 -5.09 3.67
N VAL A 92 -12.18 -4.36 4.19
CA VAL A 92 -11.04 -4.94 4.90
C VAL A 92 -11.42 -5.29 6.34
N ASP A 93 -11.43 -6.58 6.66
CA ASP A 93 -11.61 -7.09 8.04
C ASP A 93 -10.31 -7.07 8.84
N ALA A 94 -9.18 -7.29 8.16
CA ALA A 94 -7.84 -7.25 8.75
C ALA A 94 -6.80 -6.92 7.68
N ALA A 95 -5.75 -6.22 8.10
CA ALA A 95 -4.59 -5.89 7.29
C ALA A 95 -3.31 -6.02 8.11
N SER A 96 -2.26 -6.58 7.52
CA SER A 96 -0.94 -6.62 8.13
C SER A 96 0.15 -6.57 7.05
N ILE A 97 1.28 -5.94 7.35
CA ILE A 97 2.42 -5.96 6.42
C ILE A 97 3.01 -7.37 6.43
N TYR A 98 2.99 -8.02 5.28
CA TYR A 98 3.61 -9.31 5.04
C TYR A 98 5.10 -9.16 4.76
N GLU A 99 5.42 -8.23 3.86
CA GLU A 99 6.80 -7.90 3.51
C GLU A 99 6.89 -6.45 3.02
N ILE A 100 8.02 -5.79 3.29
CA ILE A 100 8.27 -4.41 2.90
C ILE A 100 9.73 -4.24 2.51
N LYS A 101 9.97 -3.39 1.53
CA LYS A 101 11.32 -3.08 1.04
C LYS A 101 11.39 -1.66 0.54
N GLU A 102 12.36 -0.93 1.03
CA GLU A 102 12.72 0.34 0.41
C GLU A 102 13.40 0.08 -0.94
N ILE A 103 12.94 0.78 -1.96
CA ILE A 103 13.51 0.75 -3.31
C ILE A 103 13.95 2.15 -3.70
N PRO A 104 14.91 2.30 -4.61
CA PRO A 104 15.29 3.63 -5.09
C PRO A 104 14.09 4.37 -5.68
N VAL A 105 13.90 5.64 -5.32
CA VAL A 105 12.81 6.48 -5.81
C VAL A 105 12.75 6.51 -7.35
N ASN A 106 13.90 6.48 -8.01
CA ASN A 106 13.96 6.43 -9.47
C ASN A 106 13.50 5.08 -10.06
N ALA A 107 13.51 4.00 -9.30
CA ALA A 107 12.92 2.73 -9.74
C ALA A 107 11.39 2.78 -9.68
N ALA A 108 10.82 3.54 -8.75
CA ALA A 108 9.40 3.77 -8.64
C ALA A 108 8.87 4.78 -9.69
N ASP A 109 9.71 5.70 -10.18
CA ASP A 109 9.32 6.76 -11.13
C ASP A 109 8.62 6.26 -12.40
N ALA A 110 8.92 5.04 -12.85
CA ALA A 110 8.32 4.46 -14.04
C ALA A 110 6.83 4.10 -13.85
N PHE A 111 6.37 3.98 -12.61
CA PHE A 111 5.05 3.45 -12.24
C PHE A 111 4.27 4.37 -11.31
N THR A 112 4.89 5.44 -10.85
CA THR A 112 4.33 6.43 -9.94
C THR A 112 4.57 7.83 -10.47
N SER A 113 4.10 8.83 -9.73
CA SER A 113 4.44 10.23 -9.99
C SER A 113 5.64 10.72 -9.16
N ALA A 114 6.46 9.82 -8.63
CA ALA A 114 7.55 10.16 -7.69
C ALA A 114 8.49 11.26 -8.20
N TYR A 115 8.71 11.35 -9.52
CA TYR A 115 9.52 12.42 -10.13
C TYR A 115 8.98 13.82 -9.84
N LYS A 116 7.65 13.99 -9.67
CA LYS A 116 7.02 15.28 -9.37
C LYS A 116 7.30 15.74 -7.94
N TYR A 117 7.58 14.80 -7.06
CA TYR A 117 7.77 15.06 -5.63
C TYR A 117 9.20 15.42 -5.29
N LYS A 118 10.18 15.11 -6.18
CA LYS A 118 11.61 15.36 -5.96
C LYS A 118 11.96 16.85 -5.76
N GLU A 119 11.18 17.73 -6.38
CA GLU A 119 11.36 19.18 -6.22
C GLU A 119 10.55 19.76 -5.06
N LYS A 120 9.61 18.98 -4.53
CA LYS A 120 8.67 19.45 -3.50
C LYS A 120 9.08 19.06 -2.10
N TYR A 121 9.67 17.88 -1.92
CA TYR A 121 10.06 17.35 -0.63
C TYR A 121 11.57 17.24 -0.51
N ASP A 122 12.12 17.64 0.65
CA ASP A 122 13.57 17.58 0.93
C ASP A 122 14.06 16.12 0.98
N ASP A 123 13.22 15.23 1.55
CA ASP A 123 13.48 13.80 1.65
C ASP A 123 12.32 13.01 1.00
N LEU A 124 12.66 12.00 0.21
CA LEU A 124 11.72 11.04 -0.38
C LEU A 124 12.21 9.62 -0.16
N ALA A 125 11.28 8.73 0.13
CA ALA A 125 11.49 7.29 0.17
C ALA A 125 10.41 6.59 -0.63
N ALA A 126 10.75 5.48 -1.30
CA ALA A 126 9.81 4.65 -2.02
C ALA A 126 9.84 3.25 -1.42
N PHE A 127 8.67 2.72 -1.13
CA PHE A 127 8.51 1.39 -0.56
C PHE A 127 7.67 0.52 -1.47
N TYR A 128 8.13 -0.69 -1.57
CA TYR A 128 7.43 -1.77 -2.17
C TYR A 128 6.90 -2.67 -1.05
N VAL A 129 5.59 -2.84 -0.98
CA VAL A 129 4.91 -3.36 0.20
C VAL A 129 3.96 -4.47 -0.20
N GLY A 130 4.12 -5.63 0.41
CA GLY A 130 3.14 -6.71 0.41
C GLY A 130 2.29 -6.62 1.68
N ILE A 131 0.98 -6.46 1.51
CA ILE A 131 0.02 -6.36 2.61
C ILE A 131 -0.90 -7.57 2.53
N ASP A 132 -0.92 -8.36 3.59
CA ASP A 132 -1.86 -9.47 3.72
C ASP A 132 -3.20 -8.94 4.21
N TYR A 133 -4.20 -9.03 3.33
CA TYR A 133 -5.56 -8.62 3.61
C TYR A 133 -6.47 -9.82 3.87
N LYS A 134 -7.32 -9.65 4.87
CA LYS A 134 -8.55 -10.41 5.00
C LYS A 134 -9.71 -9.47 4.66
N VAL A 135 -10.45 -9.80 3.62
CA VAL A 135 -11.57 -9.00 3.15
C VAL A 135 -12.88 -9.78 3.24
N ASN A 136 -13.96 -9.08 3.58
CA ASN A 136 -15.29 -9.67 3.63
C ASN A 136 -15.96 -9.71 2.24
N ASN A 137 -15.49 -8.91 1.30
CA ASN A 137 -15.95 -8.88 -0.08
C ASN A 137 -14.79 -8.61 -1.02
N GLU A 138 -14.39 -9.60 -1.81
CA GLU A 138 -13.31 -9.43 -2.77
C GLU A 138 -13.72 -8.55 -3.95
N SER A 139 -12.87 -7.60 -4.29
CA SER A 139 -13.03 -6.73 -5.44
C SER A 139 -11.86 -6.88 -6.40
N LYS A 140 -11.89 -6.11 -7.48
CA LYS A 140 -10.72 -6.05 -8.37
C LYS A 140 -9.50 -5.36 -7.70
N TYR A 141 -9.70 -4.67 -6.59
CA TYR A 141 -8.68 -3.92 -5.89
C TYR A 141 -8.19 -4.61 -4.62
N PHE A 142 -9.08 -5.30 -3.91
CA PHE A 142 -8.77 -5.99 -2.66
C PHE A 142 -9.22 -7.45 -2.73
N PHE A 143 -8.33 -8.36 -2.38
CA PHE A 143 -8.63 -9.79 -2.28
C PHE A 143 -7.92 -10.40 -1.08
N ASN A 144 -8.39 -11.55 -0.65
CA ASN A 144 -7.79 -12.29 0.46
C ASN A 144 -6.38 -12.75 0.13
N GLY A 145 -5.45 -12.52 1.05
CA GLY A 145 -4.05 -12.81 0.90
C GLY A 145 -3.21 -11.56 0.58
N VAL A 146 -1.98 -11.78 0.14
CA VAL A 146 -1.00 -10.70 -0.01
C VAL A 146 -1.26 -9.89 -1.28
N ASN A 147 -1.57 -8.63 -1.07
CA ASN A 147 -1.72 -7.61 -2.12
C ASN A 147 -0.53 -6.66 -2.05
N TYR A 148 -0.09 -6.14 -3.19
CA TYR A 148 1.16 -5.38 -3.23
C TYR A 148 0.96 -3.99 -3.81
N CYS A 149 1.60 -3.00 -3.23
CA CYS A 149 1.56 -1.62 -3.65
C CYS A 149 2.94 -0.96 -3.65
N LEU A 150 3.04 0.15 -4.34
CA LEU A 150 4.13 1.11 -4.19
C LEU A 150 3.64 2.27 -3.34
N MET A 151 4.37 2.58 -2.27
CA MET A 151 4.09 3.74 -1.43
C MET A 151 5.27 4.70 -1.50
N ILE A 152 4.98 5.96 -1.82
CA ILE A 152 5.96 7.03 -1.80
C ILE A 152 5.72 7.87 -0.54
N ALA A 153 6.75 7.98 0.28
CA ALA A 153 6.74 8.84 1.45
C ALA A 153 7.60 10.08 1.19
N GLY A 154 7.09 11.24 1.57
CA GLY A 154 7.80 12.51 1.52
C GLY A 154 7.83 13.18 2.88
N LYS A 155 8.91 13.91 3.18
CA LYS A 155 9.03 14.62 4.45
C LYS A 155 8.42 16.00 4.34
N GLU A 156 7.34 16.23 5.08
CA GLU A 156 6.59 17.47 5.10
C GLU A 156 6.58 18.04 6.51
N ASN A 157 7.07 19.27 6.70
CA ASN A 157 7.17 19.93 8.02
C ASN A 157 7.93 19.08 9.07
N GLY A 158 8.91 18.29 8.64
CA GLY A 158 9.72 17.44 9.50
C GLY A 158 9.12 16.05 9.79
N GLU A 159 7.89 15.77 9.34
CA GLU A 159 7.22 14.49 9.46
C GLU A 159 7.15 13.76 8.13
N TRP A 160 7.25 12.43 8.16
CA TRP A 160 7.00 11.61 6.98
C TRP A 160 5.49 11.50 6.73
N LYS A 161 5.09 11.68 5.47
CA LYS A 161 3.72 11.59 4.99
C LYS A 161 3.65 10.73 3.73
N ILE A 162 2.54 10.06 3.51
CA ILE A 162 2.26 9.36 2.26
C ILE A 162 1.92 10.41 1.20
N VAL A 163 2.71 10.47 0.14
CA VAL A 163 2.48 11.39 -0.98
C VAL A 163 1.85 10.71 -2.17
N GLU A 164 2.06 9.41 -2.30
CA GLU A 164 1.39 8.59 -3.32
C GLU A 164 1.34 7.13 -2.86
N GLU A 165 0.23 6.49 -3.14
CA GLU A 165 0.04 5.05 -3.07
C GLU A 165 -0.49 4.57 -4.42
N SER A 166 0.10 3.55 -4.98
CA SER A 166 -0.27 3.01 -6.28
C SER A 166 -0.06 1.50 -6.36
N ASP A 167 -0.67 0.93 -7.38
CA ASP A 167 -0.46 -0.47 -7.72
C ASP A 167 1.00 -0.76 -8.01
N ALA A 168 1.53 -1.83 -7.45
CA ALA A 168 2.85 -2.25 -7.82
C ALA A 168 2.82 -3.03 -9.15
N PRO A 169 3.71 -2.73 -10.09
CA PRO A 169 3.84 -3.46 -11.35
C PRO A 169 4.65 -4.75 -11.12
N VAL A 170 3.97 -5.76 -10.61
CA VAL A 170 4.53 -7.04 -10.20
C VAL A 170 5.35 -7.75 -11.23
N GLU A 171 4.74 -7.93 -12.38
CA GLU A 171 5.37 -8.64 -13.47
C GLU A 171 6.73 -8.01 -13.81
N PHE A 172 6.81 -6.68 -13.73
CA PHE A 172 8.05 -5.98 -13.96
C PHE A 172 9.03 -6.07 -12.79
N LEU A 173 8.55 -5.84 -11.55
CA LEU A 173 9.43 -5.82 -10.38
C LEU A 173 9.99 -7.22 -10.07
N SER A 174 9.25 -8.29 -10.32
CA SER A 174 9.70 -9.67 -10.12
C SER A 174 10.92 -10.04 -10.98
N GLU A 175 11.14 -9.35 -12.08
CA GLU A 175 12.30 -9.55 -12.96
C GLU A 175 13.51 -8.70 -12.55
N THR A 176 13.40 -7.90 -11.49
CA THR A 176 14.44 -6.98 -11.04
C THR A 176 15.11 -7.44 -9.74
N GLN A 177 16.18 -6.76 -9.35
CA GLN A 177 16.82 -6.93 -8.04
C GLN A 177 15.91 -6.47 -6.87
N TYR A 178 14.77 -5.88 -7.17
CA TYR A 178 13.80 -5.45 -6.17
C TYR A 178 12.78 -6.55 -5.83
N ALA A 179 12.85 -7.66 -6.52
CA ALA A 179 12.04 -8.85 -6.32
C ALA A 179 12.12 -9.42 -4.88
N PHE A 180 10.98 -9.83 -4.13
CA PHE A 180 11.00 -10.58 -2.86
C PHE A 180 11.33 -12.04 -3.11
N ASN A 181 11.05 -12.56 -4.30
CA ASN A 181 11.16 -13.98 -4.64
C ASN A 181 10.40 -14.86 -3.62
N SER A 182 9.31 -14.35 -3.11
CA SER A 182 8.47 -15.05 -2.16
C SER A 182 7.35 -15.83 -2.87
N SER A 183 6.87 -16.88 -2.23
CA SER A 183 5.72 -17.62 -2.77
C SER A 183 4.43 -16.80 -2.78
N ALA A 184 4.32 -15.81 -1.91
CA ALA A 184 3.21 -14.86 -1.91
C ALA A 184 3.20 -14.01 -3.18
N GLU A 185 4.37 -13.67 -3.62
CA GLU A 185 4.65 -12.94 -4.83
C GLU A 185 4.25 -13.71 -6.08
N GLU A 186 4.71 -14.93 -6.19
CA GLU A 186 4.35 -15.82 -7.30
C GLU A 186 2.82 -16.01 -7.38
N LYS A 187 2.19 -16.22 -6.23
CA LYS A 187 0.73 -16.38 -6.15
C LYS A 187 -0.02 -15.12 -6.58
N ALA A 188 0.46 -13.96 -6.21
CA ALA A 188 -0.17 -12.72 -6.59
C ALA A 188 -0.04 -12.47 -8.11
N LEU A 189 1.09 -12.83 -8.74
CA LEU A 189 1.23 -12.86 -10.21
C LEU A 189 0.18 -13.76 -10.87
N GLU A 190 -0.02 -14.95 -10.33
CA GLU A 190 -1.03 -15.87 -10.85
C GLU A 190 -2.42 -15.26 -10.81
N ILE A 191 -2.79 -14.61 -9.69
CA ILE A 191 -4.08 -13.96 -9.51
C ILE A 191 -4.28 -12.81 -10.51
N ILE A 192 -3.26 -11.99 -10.75
CA ILE A 192 -3.36 -10.89 -11.71
C ILE A 192 -3.50 -11.41 -13.13
N ASN A 193 -2.63 -12.35 -13.50
CA ASN A 193 -2.68 -12.94 -14.82
C ASN A 193 -4.03 -13.61 -15.09
N ALA A 194 -4.61 -14.28 -14.09
CA ALA A 194 -5.94 -14.85 -14.19
C ALA A 194 -7.02 -13.77 -14.39
N ARG A 195 -6.93 -12.65 -13.68
CA ARG A 195 -7.89 -11.53 -13.80
C ARG A 195 -7.77 -10.79 -15.13
N ILE A 196 -6.55 -10.55 -15.61
CA ILE A 196 -6.29 -9.93 -16.92
C ILE A 196 -6.85 -10.81 -18.04
N ASN A 197 -6.74 -12.12 -17.92
CA ASN A 197 -7.24 -13.07 -18.90
C ASN A 197 -8.74 -13.41 -18.74
N GLY A 198 -9.47 -12.73 -17.85
CA GLY A 198 -10.91 -12.91 -17.65
C GLY A 198 -11.28 -14.24 -16.98
N ALA A 199 -10.34 -14.92 -16.34
CA ALA A 199 -10.63 -16.09 -15.53
C ALA A 199 -11.34 -15.67 -14.23
N ASN A 200 -12.56 -16.16 -14.02
CA ASN A 200 -13.21 -16.04 -12.71
C ASN A 200 -12.44 -16.91 -11.72
N LEU A 201 -11.80 -16.27 -10.77
CA LEU A 201 -11.24 -16.96 -9.60
C LEU A 201 -12.42 -17.32 -8.69
N SER A 202 -12.83 -18.55 -8.76
CA SER A 202 -13.88 -19.13 -7.89
C SER A 202 -13.24 -19.74 -6.64
#